data_f5d6c298672387c4c193a7102274c12c
#
_entry.id   f5d6c298672387c4c193a7102274c12c
#
_cell.length_a   1.000
_cell.length_b   1.000
_cell.length_c   1.000
_cell.angle_alpha   90.00
_cell.angle_beta   90.00
_cell.angle_gamma   90.00
#
_symmetry.space_group_name_H-M   'P 1'
#
loop_
_entity.id
_entity.type
_entity.pdbx_description
1 polymer ?
#
loop_
_entity_poly.entity_id
_entity_poly.type
_entity_poly.pdbx_seq_one_letter_code
_entity_poly.pdbx_strand_id
1 'polypeptide(L)'
;MAYAVGGTRQKLSMIATVTNQGKARWMIIDDAFNSDRLIEFLDALIKDAGKKKVFLILDNLRVHHSKPVKKWVAEHAEKIELFYLPSYSPELNPEERLNADLKHAMGSKVPARTKAKLRSATTLHMTELEQSPERIKAFFQDKNVRYAA
;
A
#
# COMPACT_ATOMS: atom_id res chain seq x y z
N MET A 1 9.76 -3.77 2.34
CA MET A 1 8.52 -3.35 1.67
C MET A 1 7.52 -2.87 2.69
N ALA A 2 6.84 -1.79 2.42
CA ALA A 2 5.86 -1.23 3.34
C ALA A 2 4.55 -0.94 2.60
N TYR A 3 3.43 -0.99 3.31
CA TYR A 3 2.15 -0.65 2.73
C TYR A 3 1.22 -0.01 3.76
N ALA A 4 0.14 0.65 3.25
CA ALA A 4 -0.95 1.15 4.06
C ALA A 4 -2.24 1.15 3.24
N VAL A 5 -3.36 1.35 3.92
CA VAL A 5 -4.66 1.50 3.25
C VAL A 5 -4.94 2.97 3.05
N GLY A 6 -5.11 3.38 1.78
CA GLY A 6 -5.55 4.72 1.45
C GLY A 6 -7.07 4.78 1.35
N GLY A 7 -7.67 5.86 1.87
CA GLY A 7 -9.10 6.11 1.76
C GLY A 7 -9.37 7.55 1.41
N THR A 8 -10.51 7.80 0.79
CA THR A 8 -10.93 9.15 0.42
C THR A 8 -12.35 9.42 0.89
N ARG A 9 -12.76 10.68 0.89
CA ARG A 9 -14.12 11.10 1.25
C ARG A 9 -15.17 10.53 0.30
N GLN A 10 -14.79 10.13 -0.91
CA GLN A 10 -15.69 9.53 -1.89
C GLN A 10 -15.84 8.01 -1.68
N LYS A 11 -15.40 7.51 -0.53
CA LYS A 11 -15.48 6.10 -0.14
C LYS A 11 -14.75 5.16 -1.09
N LEU A 12 -13.74 5.66 -1.77
CA LEU A 12 -12.83 4.84 -2.54
C LEU A 12 -11.66 4.47 -1.64
N SER A 13 -11.38 3.19 -1.53
CA SER A 13 -10.25 2.68 -0.77
C SER A 13 -9.21 2.10 -1.71
N MET A 14 -7.95 2.15 -1.29
CA MET A 14 -6.84 1.58 -2.05
C MET A 14 -5.85 0.94 -1.09
N ILE A 15 -5.36 -0.23 -1.45
CA ILE A 15 -4.21 -0.85 -0.79
C ILE A 15 -3.02 -0.64 -1.71
N ALA A 16 -1.89 -0.21 -1.16
CA ALA A 16 -0.68 -0.02 -1.94
C ALA A 16 0.54 -0.44 -1.16
N THR A 17 1.54 -0.94 -1.88
CA THR A 17 2.88 -1.21 -1.33
C THR A 17 3.92 -0.52 -2.18
N VAL A 18 5.00 -0.11 -1.53
CA VAL A 18 6.17 0.45 -2.21
C VAL A 18 7.41 -0.31 -1.73
N THR A 19 8.40 -0.46 -2.61
CA THR A 19 9.66 -1.11 -2.29
C THR A 19 10.81 -0.13 -2.42
N ASN A 20 11.89 -0.41 -1.69
CA ASN A 20 13.12 0.37 -1.80
C ASN A 20 13.81 0.21 -3.17
N GLN A 21 13.35 -0.71 -3.98
CA GLN A 21 13.84 -0.90 -5.35
C GLN A 21 13.04 -0.09 -6.38
N GLY A 22 12.08 0.68 -5.92
CA GLY A 22 11.29 1.55 -6.79
C GLY A 22 10.10 0.87 -7.44
N LYS A 23 9.59 -0.20 -6.83
CA LYS A 23 8.40 -0.90 -7.32
C LYS A 23 7.19 -0.54 -6.47
N ALA A 24 6.02 -0.51 -7.10
CA ALA A 24 4.75 -0.31 -6.41
C ALA A 24 3.74 -1.36 -6.89
N ARG A 25 2.94 -1.84 -5.96
CA ARG A 25 1.77 -2.66 -6.26
C ARG A 25 0.58 -2.06 -5.55
N TRP A 26 -0.55 -1.98 -6.24
CA TRP A 26 -1.73 -1.32 -5.69
C TRP A 26 -3.01 -1.99 -6.18
N MET A 27 -4.07 -1.81 -5.40
CA MET A 27 -5.39 -2.35 -5.72
C MET A 27 -6.44 -1.37 -5.21
N ILE A 28 -7.36 -0.99 -6.07
CA ILE A 28 -8.50 -0.16 -5.70
C ILE A 28 -9.61 -1.08 -5.20
N ILE A 29 -10.21 -0.72 -4.07
CA ILE A 29 -11.29 -1.48 -3.43
C ILE A 29 -12.58 -0.68 -3.55
N ASP A 30 -13.55 -1.20 -4.28
CA ASP A 30 -14.84 -0.53 -4.48
C ASP A 30 -15.81 -0.77 -3.32
N ASP A 31 -15.62 -1.86 -2.59
CA ASP A 31 -16.42 -2.24 -1.43
C ASP A 31 -15.65 -1.98 -0.13
N ALA A 32 -16.10 -2.54 0.97
CA ALA A 32 -15.42 -2.38 2.25
C ALA A 32 -14.08 -3.11 2.27
N PHE A 33 -13.07 -2.46 2.86
CA PHE A 33 -11.78 -3.10 3.12
C PHE A 33 -11.96 -4.12 4.24
N ASN A 34 -11.59 -5.36 3.97
CA ASN A 34 -11.75 -6.46 4.92
C ASN A 34 -10.60 -7.47 4.77
N SER A 35 -10.63 -8.52 5.59
CA SER A 35 -9.61 -9.56 5.58
C SER A 35 -9.45 -10.24 4.22
N ASP A 36 -10.55 -10.48 3.51
CA ASP A 36 -10.52 -11.15 2.21
C ASP A 36 -9.78 -10.29 1.17
N ARG A 37 -10.02 -8.99 1.17
CA ARG A 37 -9.34 -8.07 0.27
C ARG A 37 -7.85 -7.99 0.58
N LEU A 38 -7.51 -7.96 1.86
CA LEU A 38 -6.11 -7.96 2.27
C LEU A 38 -5.41 -9.24 1.85
N ILE A 39 -6.02 -10.40 2.07
CA ILE A 39 -5.46 -11.69 1.68
C ILE A 39 -5.26 -11.75 0.16
N GLU A 40 -6.23 -11.29 -0.61
CA GLU A 40 -6.13 -11.21 -2.07
C GLU A 40 -4.90 -10.39 -2.49
N PHE A 41 -4.68 -9.26 -1.83
CA PHE A 41 -3.54 -8.40 -2.12
C PHE A 41 -2.21 -9.06 -1.73
N LEU A 42 -2.16 -9.71 -0.55
CA LEU A 42 -0.96 -10.41 -0.08
C LEU A 42 -0.60 -11.57 -1.01
N ASP A 43 -1.59 -12.28 -1.51
CA ASP A 43 -1.38 -13.36 -2.47
C ASP A 43 -0.76 -12.85 -3.77
N ALA A 44 -1.24 -11.68 -4.23
CA ALA A 44 -0.67 -11.03 -5.40
C ALA A 44 0.79 -10.61 -5.17
N LEU A 45 1.12 -10.13 -3.96
CA LEU A 45 2.50 -9.78 -3.62
C LEU A 45 3.43 -10.98 -3.67
N ILE A 46 2.98 -12.12 -3.16
CA ILE A 46 3.75 -13.36 -3.19
C ILE A 46 4.03 -13.78 -4.64
N LYS A 47 3.02 -13.70 -5.49
CA LYS A 47 3.16 -14.04 -6.90
C LYS A 47 4.13 -13.12 -7.63
N ASP A 48 4.08 -11.82 -7.32
CA ASP A 48 5.00 -10.86 -7.90
C ASP A 48 6.45 -11.10 -7.49
N ALA A 49 6.65 -11.57 -6.27
CA ALA A 49 8.00 -11.81 -5.74
C ALA A 49 8.63 -13.09 -6.31
N GLY A 50 7.83 -13.98 -6.89
CA GLY A 50 8.33 -15.23 -7.45
C GLY A 50 8.96 -16.12 -6.39
N LYS A 51 10.26 -16.39 -6.51
CA LYS A 51 11.00 -17.23 -5.58
C LYS A 51 11.47 -16.51 -4.33
N LYS A 52 11.39 -15.18 -4.30
CA LYS A 52 11.87 -14.38 -3.17
C LYS A 52 10.80 -14.32 -2.08
N LYS A 53 11.24 -14.35 -0.84
CA LYS A 53 10.35 -14.15 0.31
C LYS A 53 10.02 -12.67 0.44
N VAL A 54 8.76 -12.37 0.71
CA VAL A 54 8.29 -11.00 0.94
C VAL A 54 8.42 -10.66 2.42
N PHE A 55 9.09 -9.55 2.73
CA PHE A 55 9.13 -8.98 4.08
C PHE A 55 8.30 -7.72 4.04
N LEU A 56 7.12 -7.76 4.64
CA LEU A 56 6.14 -6.69 4.57
C LEU A 56 6.06 -5.94 5.88
N ILE A 57 6.30 -4.63 5.80
CA ILE A 57 6.15 -3.70 6.92
C ILE A 57 4.80 -3.01 6.77
N LEU A 58 3.97 -3.04 7.80
CA LEU A 58 2.62 -2.51 7.71
C LEU A 58 2.19 -1.84 9.01
N ASP A 59 1.20 -0.95 8.89
CA ASP A 59 0.62 -0.27 10.03
C ASP A 59 -0.09 -1.26 10.95
N ASN A 60 -0.21 -0.88 12.22
CA ASN A 60 -0.84 -1.70 13.24
C ASN A 60 -2.36 -1.51 13.23
N LEU A 61 -3.02 -1.86 12.14
CA LEU A 61 -4.47 -1.79 11.99
C LEU A 61 -5.12 -3.10 12.42
N ARG A 62 -6.36 -2.99 12.93
CA ARG A 62 -7.10 -4.16 13.42
C ARG A 62 -7.22 -5.27 12.36
N VAL A 63 -7.55 -4.91 11.11
CA VAL A 63 -7.72 -5.89 10.03
C VAL A 63 -6.43 -6.67 9.75
N HIS A 64 -5.26 -6.06 9.98
CA HIS A 64 -3.97 -6.71 9.80
C HIS A 64 -3.71 -7.82 10.81
N HIS A 65 -4.44 -7.82 11.93
CA HIS A 65 -4.34 -8.80 13.01
C HIS A 65 -5.52 -9.76 13.05
N SER A 66 -6.41 -9.73 12.07
CA SER A 66 -7.58 -10.59 12.06
C SER A 66 -7.20 -12.07 11.98
N LYS A 67 -8.06 -12.94 12.50
CA LYS A 67 -7.81 -14.38 12.50
C LYS A 67 -7.59 -14.94 11.09
N PRO A 68 -8.43 -14.60 10.08
CA PRO A 68 -8.20 -15.09 8.72
C PRO A 68 -6.84 -14.69 8.16
N VAL A 69 -6.40 -13.45 8.41
CA VAL A 69 -5.10 -12.96 7.94
C VAL A 69 -3.98 -13.71 8.63
N LYS A 70 -4.04 -13.87 9.95
CA LYS A 70 -3.02 -14.62 10.70
C LYS A 70 -2.90 -16.06 10.24
N LYS A 71 -4.04 -16.70 9.99
CA LYS A 71 -4.07 -18.08 9.49
C LYS A 71 -3.41 -18.17 8.13
N TRP A 72 -3.78 -17.26 7.22
CA TRP A 72 -3.24 -17.25 5.86
C TRP A 72 -1.71 -17.02 5.88
N VAL A 73 -1.24 -16.08 6.70
CA VAL A 73 0.19 -15.79 6.84
C VAL A 73 0.94 -17.01 7.38
N ALA A 74 0.38 -17.69 8.38
CA ALA A 74 0.99 -18.91 8.93
C ALA A 74 1.11 -20.02 7.88
N GLU A 75 0.12 -20.16 7.02
CA GLU A 75 0.13 -21.13 5.93
C GLU A 75 1.14 -20.79 4.83
N HIS A 76 1.56 -19.51 4.76
CA HIS A 76 2.49 -19.01 3.75
C HIS A 76 3.79 -18.48 4.36
N ALA A 77 4.15 -18.97 5.54
CA ALA A 77 5.30 -18.46 6.29
C ALA A 77 6.63 -18.52 5.53
N GLU A 78 6.77 -19.44 4.58
CA GLU A 78 7.97 -19.52 3.74
C GLU A 78 8.04 -18.45 2.67
N LYS A 79 6.90 -17.82 2.35
CA LYS A 79 6.77 -16.87 1.25
C LYS A 79 6.61 -15.44 1.71
N ILE A 80 6.10 -15.22 2.93
CA ILE A 80 5.83 -13.88 3.45
C ILE A 80 6.00 -13.83 4.96
N GLU A 81 6.53 -12.72 5.44
CA GLU A 81 6.63 -12.41 6.87
C GLU A 81 6.18 -10.98 7.08
N LEU A 82 5.34 -10.76 8.09
CA LEU A 82 4.78 -9.45 8.41
C LEU A 82 5.48 -8.83 9.61
N PHE A 83 5.76 -7.54 9.51
CA PHE A 83 6.33 -6.73 10.60
C PHE A 83 5.41 -5.54 10.83
N TYR A 84 4.90 -5.38 12.04
CA TYR A 84 3.97 -4.31 12.36
C TYR A 84 4.70 -3.11 12.92
N LEU A 85 4.38 -1.92 12.40
CA LEU A 85 4.88 -0.67 12.96
C LEU A 85 4.20 -0.38 14.30
N PRO A 86 4.84 0.40 15.18
CA PRO A 86 4.18 0.84 16.40
C PRO A 86 2.89 1.58 16.10
N SER A 87 1.92 1.50 17.00
CA SER A 87 0.66 2.22 16.86
C SER A 87 0.91 3.73 16.79
N TYR A 88 0.11 4.43 15.98
CA TYR A 88 0.18 5.89 15.82
C TYR A 88 1.54 6.40 15.35
N SER A 89 2.21 5.65 14.48
CA SER A 89 3.53 6.02 13.94
C SER A 89 3.54 6.05 12.42
N PRO A 90 2.65 6.83 11.76
CA PRO A 90 2.59 6.86 10.29
C PRO A 90 3.87 7.38 9.66
N GLU A 91 4.64 8.22 10.37
CA GLU A 91 5.90 8.76 9.86
C GLU A 91 6.96 7.68 9.60
N LEU A 92 6.79 6.49 10.15
CA LEU A 92 7.70 5.37 9.93
C LEU A 92 7.35 4.53 8.70
N ASN A 93 6.21 4.81 8.06
CA ASN A 93 5.74 4.05 6.92
C ASN A 93 5.98 4.84 5.64
N PRO A 94 6.89 4.39 4.74
CA PRO A 94 7.16 5.11 3.49
C PRO A 94 5.93 5.24 2.59
N GLU A 95 4.93 4.37 2.74
CA GLU A 95 3.70 4.44 1.98
C GLU A 95 2.90 5.70 2.33
N GLU A 96 3.11 6.32 3.49
CA GLU A 96 2.50 7.61 3.81
C GLU A 96 2.96 8.70 2.84
N ARG A 97 4.17 8.59 2.30
CA ARG A 97 4.66 9.50 1.26
C ARG A 97 3.89 9.30 -0.03
N LEU A 98 3.57 8.06 -0.36
CA LEU A 98 2.71 7.74 -1.50
C LEU A 98 1.33 8.35 -1.32
N ASN A 99 0.74 8.22 -0.14
CA ASN A 99 -0.58 8.81 0.16
C ASN A 99 -0.55 10.33 0.03
N ALA A 100 0.50 10.97 0.53
CA ALA A 100 0.65 12.42 0.42
C ALA A 100 0.78 12.85 -1.04
N ASP A 101 1.56 12.13 -1.84
CA ASP A 101 1.74 12.40 -3.26
C ASP A 101 0.41 12.26 -4.01
N LEU A 102 -0.34 11.20 -3.73
CA LEU A 102 -1.65 10.96 -4.34
C LEU A 102 -2.65 12.04 -3.95
N LYS A 103 -2.73 12.41 -2.68
CA LYS A 103 -3.64 13.46 -2.21
C LYS A 103 -3.32 14.81 -2.85
N HIS A 104 -2.04 15.12 -2.96
CA HIS A 104 -1.59 16.36 -3.61
C HIS A 104 -2.02 16.37 -5.07
N ALA A 105 -1.80 15.30 -5.79
CA ALA A 105 -2.19 15.19 -7.20
C ALA A 105 -3.71 15.30 -7.38
N MET A 106 -4.50 14.67 -6.50
CA MET A 106 -5.96 14.77 -6.56
C MET A 106 -6.46 16.17 -6.23
N GLY A 107 -5.82 16.86 -5.28
CA GLY A 107 -6.21 18.21 -4.89
C GLY A 107 -5.85 19.27 -5.90
N SER A 108 -4.82 19.06 -6.73
CA SER A 108 -4.36 20.02 -7.72
C SER A 108 -5.09 19.89 -9.07
N LYS A 109 -5.84 18.81 -9.27
CA LYS A 109 -6.63 18.57 -10.48
C LYS A 109 -8.08 18.95 -10.24
N VAL A 110 -8.88 19.01 -11.31
CA VAL A 110 -10.32 19.24 -11.20
C VAL A 110 -10.88 18.23 -10.20
N PRO A 111 -11.63 18.68 -9.17
CA PRO A 111 -12.14 17.77 -8.15
C PRO A 111 -12.92 16.62 -8.76
N ALA A 112 -12.57 15.39 -8.36
CA ALA A 112 -13.30 14.21 -8.77
C ALA A 112 -14.61 14.16 -8.00
N ARG A 113 -15.71 14.53 -8.64
CA ARG A 113 -17.04 14.62 -8.00
C ARG A 113 -17.75 13.29 -7.91
N THR A 114 -17.34 12.31 -8.69
CA THR A 114 -17.97 10.99 -8.70
C THR A 114 -16.94 9.93 -8.35
N LYS A 115 -17.44 8.79 -7.84
CA LYS A 115 -16.58 7.64 -7.54
C LYS A 115 -15.84 7.16 -8.79
N ALA A 116 -16.54 7.15 -9.94
CA ALA A 116 -15.94 6.73 -11.21
C ALA A 116 -14.79 7.65 -11.63
N LYS A 117 -14.96 8.97 -11.51
CA LYS A 117 -13.92 9.93 -11.83
C LYS A 117 -12.73 9.82 -10.88
N LEU A 118 -13.01 9.64 -9.58
CA LEU A 118 -11.96 9.44 -8.59
C LEU A 118 -11.16 8.18 -8.88
N ARG A 119 -11.84 7.09 -9.22
CA ARG A 119 -11.19 5.83 -9.59
C ARG A 119 -10.29 6.01 -10.81
N SER A 120 -10.78 6.68 -11.85
CA SER A 120 -10.01 6.93 -13.07
C SER A 120 -8.78 7.80 -12.79
N ALA A 121 -8.93 8.86 -11.99
CA ALA A 121 -7.82 9.74 -11.63
C ALA A 121 -6.77 9.00 -10.78
N THR A 122 -7.22 8.20 -9.84
CA THR A 122 -6.33 7.40 -8.99
C THR A 122 -5.58 6.36 -9.82
N THR A 123 -6.28 5.67 -10.72
CA THR A 123 -5.66 4.67 -11.62
C THR A 123 -4.59 5.32 -12.48
N LEU A 124 -4.88 6.47 -13.07
CA LEU A 124 -3.90 7.19 -13.89
C LEU A 124 -2.67 7.57 -13.08
N HIS A 125 -2.87 8.14 -11.91
CA HIS A 125 -1.76 8.57 -11.04
C HIS A 125 -0.88 7.36 -10.64
N MET A 126 -1.49 6.27 -10.21
CA MET A 126 -0.76 5.07 -9.79
C MET A 126 -0.04 4.40 -10.95
N THR A 127 -0.63 4.40 -12.14
CA THR A 127 0.01 3.86 -13.35
C THR A 127 1.25 4.67 -13.71
N GLU A 128 1.16 6.00 -13.64
CA GLU A 128 2.31 6.88 -13.87
C GLU A 128 3.41 6.64 -12.83
N LEU A 129 3.02 6.48 -11.57
CA LEU A 129 3.96 6.24 -10.48
C LEU A 129 4.72 4.92 -10.66
N GLU A 130 4.05 3.86 -11.09
CA GLU A 130 4.69 2.57 -11.37
C GLU A 130 5.81 2.69 -12.40
N GLN A 131 5.70 3.64 -13.31
CA GLN A 131 6.68 3.87 -14.35
C GLN A 131 7.76 4.88 -13.92
N SER A 132 7.74 5.28 -12.66
CA SER A 132 8.68 6.26 -12.11
C SER A 132 9.40 5.69 -10.88
N PRO A 133 10.28 4.68 -11.05
CA PRO A 133 10.97 4.04 -9.92
C PRO A 133 11.71 5.01 -9.02
N GLU A 134 12.27 6.07 -9.60
CA GLU A 134 13.03 7.06 -8.83
C GLU A 134 12.14 7.84 -7.86
N ARG A 135 10.89 8.11 -8.24
CA ARG A 135 9.91 8.75 -7.32
C ARG A 135 9.60 7.83 -6.15
N ILE A 136 9.42 6.53 -6.43
CA ILE A 136 9.13 5.55 -5.38
C ILE A 136 10.34 5.40 -4.44
N LYS A 137 11.54 5.32 -4.98
CA LYS A 137 12.77 5.26 -4.17
C LYS A 137 12.90 6.49 -3.28
N ALA A 138 12.48 7.66 -3.77
CA ALA A 138 12.54 8.90 -3.00
C ALA A 138 11.66 8.88 -1.75
N PHE A 139 10.59 8.07 -1.72
CA PHE A 139 9.76 7.91 -0.53
C PHE A 139 10.53 7.35 0.66
N PHE A 140 11.66 6.67 0.43
CA PHE A 140 12.51 6.09 1.45
C PHE A 140 13.65 7.02 1.91
N GLN A 141 13.74 8.23 1.39
CA GLN A 141 14.82 9.15 1.72
C GLN A 141 14.56 9.96 2.98
N ASP A 142 13.34 10.02 3.47
CA ASP A 142 13.03 10.69 4.73
C ASP A 142 13.74 9.97 5.87
N LYS A 143 14.27 10.74 6.82
CA LYS A 143 15.04 10.18 7.95
C LYS A 143 14.25 9.17 8.78
N ASN A 144 12.92 9.31 8.84
CA ASN A 144 12.06 8.42 9.63
C ASN A 144 11.81 7.09 8.93
N VAL A 145 12.05 6.99 7.62
CA VAL A 145 11.81 5.76 6.86
C VAL A 145 13.06 5.14 6.26
N ARG A 146 14.23 5.72 6.50
CA ARG A 146 15.50 5.19 5.98
C ARG A 146 15.84 3.78 6.46
N TYR A 147 15.27 3.38 7.59
CA TYR A 147 15.47 2.00 8.08
C TYR A 147 14.99 0.96 7.07
N ALA A 148 14.04 1.32 6.20
CA ALA A 148 13.46 0.43 5.20
C ALA A 148 14.08 0.61 3.80
N ALA A 149 15.03 1.51 3.69
CA ALA A 149 15.68 1.79 2.40
C ALA A 149 16.65 0.70 1.96
#